data_0e11125388eb4f4a66136615436b1f1d
#
_entry.id   0e11125388eb4f4a66136615436b1f1d
#
_cell.length_a   1.000
_cell.length_b   1.000
_cell.length_c   1.000
_cell.angle_alpha   90.00
_cell.angle_beta   90.00
_cell.angle_gamma   90.00
#
_symmetry.space_group_name_H-M   'P 1'
#
loop_
_entity.id
_entity.type
_entity.pdbx_description
1 polymer ?
#
loop_
_entity_poly.entity_id
_entity_poly.type
_entity_poly.pdbx_seq_one_letter_code
_entity_poly.pdbx_strand_id
1 'polypeptide(L)'
;MIRYFFLLFTFTCTILSAQNLQSPSEFLGYEIGTEFTRHADVISYFKEVAEQSDWVTYQEYGKTNERRPLTYAVISTPENLADIENIRNNHLKNAGLESGTASSDKAIVWLSYNVHGNEASSTEASMLTIYDLITTKKDWLKNTVVIIDPCVNPDGRDRYVNWYNQVKASPYDINPDAIEHNEPWPGGRPNHYLFDLNRDWAWATQVETRQRLKIYNMWMPQIH
;
A
#
# COMPACT_ATOMS: atom_id res chain seq x y z
N MET A 1 71.63 1.82 6.12
CA MET A 1 70.58 0.86 5.72
C MET A 1 69.23 1.52 5.88
N ILE A 2 68.62 1.97 4.78
CA ILE A 2 67.29 2.64 4.76
C ILE A 2 66.27 1.55 4.45
N ARG A 3 65.36 1.26 5.40
CA ARG A 3 64.24 0.34 5.23
C ARG A 3 63.03 1.12 4.63
N TYR A 4 62.67 0.81 3.40
CA TYR A 4 61.43 1.30 2.77
C TYR A 4 60.26 0.43 3.28
N PHE A 5 59.29 1.06 3.95
CA PHE A 5 58.00 0.49 4.32
C PHE A 5 57.05 0.73 3.16
N PHE A 6 56.67 -0.32 2.44
CA PHE A 6 55.62 -0.26 1.42
C PHE A 6 54.26 -0.43 2.11
N LEU A 7 53.47 0.64 2.19
CA LEU A 7 52.08 0.59 2.63
C LEU A 7 51.23 0.14 1.44
N LEU A 8 50.73 -1.11 1.49
CA LEU A 8 49.78 -1.63 0.51
C LEU A 8 48.39 -1.12 0.86
N PHE A 9 47.87 -0.13 0.10
CA PHE A 9 46.53 0.39 0.24
C PHE A 9 45.59 -0.54 -0.57
N THR A 10 44.87 -1.46 0.09
CA THR A 10 43.84 -2.27 -0.54
C THR A 10 42.57 -1.43 -0.67
N PHE A 11 42.28 -1.00 -1.89
CA PHE A 11 41.03 -0.34 -2.26
C PHE A 11 39.92 -1.40 -2.37
N THR A 12 39.13 -1.60 -1.33
CA THR A 12 37.92 -2.42 -1.40
C THR A 12 36.85 -1.63 -2.17
N CYS A 13 36.72 -1.95 -3.45
CA CYS A 13 35.62 -1.45 -4.27
C CYS A 13 34.34 -2.19 -3.83
N THR A 14 33.51 -1.57 -2.98
CA THR A 14 32.16 -2.06 -2.73
C THR A 14 31.36 -1.83 -4.01
N ILE A 15 31.05 -2.88 -4.74
CA ILE A 15 30.10 -2.86 -5.84
C ILE A 15 28.72 -2.66 -5.18
N LEU A 16 28.23 -1.40 -5.14
CA LEU A 16 26.82 -1.14 -4.91
C LEU A 16 26.09 -1.72 -6.15
N SER A 17 25.57 -2.93 -6.03
CA SER A 17 24.58 -3.43 -6.96
C SER A 17 23.35 -2.55 -6.80
N ALA A 18 23.04 -1.73 -7.80
CA ALA A 18 21.73 -1.08 -7.87
C ALA A 18 20.71 -2.22 -7.94
N GLN A 19 20.04 -2.50 -6.84
CA GLN A 19 18.99 -3.48 -6.78
C GLN A 19 17.84 -2.89 -7.59
N ASN A 20 17.53 -3.47 -8.75
CA ASN A 20 16.36 -3.07 -9.53
C ASN A 20 15.11 -3.39 -8.72
N LEU A 21 14.21 -2.43 -8.61
CA LEU A 21 12.91 -2.64 -7.99
C LEU A 21 12.20 -3.84 -8.64
N GLN A 22 11.87 -4.83 -7.84
CA GLN A 22 11.14 -6.00 -8.31
C GLN A 22 9.69 -5.65 -8.64
N SER A 23 9.17 -6.18 -9.75
CA SER A 23 7.74 -6.18 -9.99
C SER A 23 7.00 -7.02 -8.94
N PRO A 24 5.66 -6.82 -8.76
CA PRO A 24 4.90 -7.66 -7.84
C PRO A 24 5.05 -9.16 -8.11
N SER A 25 5.04 -9.58 -9.39
CA SER A 25 5.19 -10.99 -9.78
C SER A 25 6.57 -11.55 -9.41
N GLU A 26 7.64 -10.79 -9.61
CA GLU A 26 9.00 -11.19 -9.23
C GLU A 26 9.14 -11.31 -7.70
N PHE A 27 8.59 -10.36 -6.95
CA PHE A 27 8.62 -10.37 -5.50
C PHE A 27 7.83 -11.55 -4.91
N LEU A 28 6.63 -11.81 -5.43
CA LEU A 28 5.74 -12.86 -4.95
C LEU A 28 6.15 -14.27 -5.41
N GLY A 29 6.92 -14.38 -6.51
CA GLY A 29 7.29 -15.65 -7.11
C GLY A 29 6.18 -16.33 -7.89
N TYR A 30 5.09 -15.61 -8.21
CA TYR A 30 4.00 -16.04 -9.08
C TYR A 30 3.44 -14.84 -9.85
N GLU A 31 2.78 -15.09 -10.98
CA GLU A 31 2.15 -14.04 -11.78
C GLU A 31 1.03 -13.37 -10.99
N ILE A 32 1.12 -12.03 -10.81
CA ILE A 32 0.12 -11.26 -10.08
C ILE A 32 -1.28 -11.45 -10.69
N GLY A 33 -2.27 -11.71 -9.83
CA GLY A 33 -3.65 -11.99 -10.26
C GLY A 33 -3.96 -13.47 -10.50
N THR A 34 -2.96 -14.37 -10.46
CA THR A 34 -3.19 -15.83 -10.53
C THR A 34 -3.46 -16.46 -9.17
N GLU A 35 -3.08 -15.78 -8.10
CA GLU A 35 -3.27 -16.19 -6.72
C GLU A 35 -3.79 -15.01 -5.88
N PHE A 36 -4.40 -15.29 -4.74
CA PHE A 36 -4.76 -14.25 -3.77
C PHE A 36 -3.66 -14.13 -2.72
N THR A 37 -3.04 -12.97 -2.66
CA THR A 37 -1.92 -12.65 -1.77
C THR A 37 -2.41 -12.41 -0.34
N ARG A 38 -1.75 -12.96 0.67
CA ARG A 38 -2.03 -12.66 2.08
C ARG A 38 -1.63 -11.23 2.43
N HIS A 39 -2.32 -10.64 3.39
CA HIS A 39 -2.04 -9.28 3.83
C HIS A 39 -0.55 -9.06 4.21
N ALA A 40 0.07 -10.02 4.88
CA ALA A 40 1.47 -9.91 5.26
C ALA A 40 2.43 -9.74 4.08
N ASP A 41 2.18 -10.46 2.97
CA ASP A 41 3.02 -10.40 1.77
C ASP A 41 2.79 -9.06 1.04
N VAL A 42 1.56 -8.56 1.00
CA VAL A 42 1.24 -7.22 0.46
C VAL A 42 2.02 -6.13 1.21
N ILE A 43 1.99 -6.17 2.55
CA ILE A 43 2.71 -5.21 3.39
C ILE A 43 4.22 -5.32 3.19
N SER A 44 4.74 -6.54 3.06
CA SER A 44 6.16 -6.77 2.78
C SER A 44 6.57 -6.16 1.44
N TYR A 45 5.74 -6.30 0.40
CA TYR A 45 5.99 -5.67 -0.89
C TYR A 45 6.00 -4.14 -0.82
N PHE A 46 5.02 -3.53 -0.13
CA PHE A 46 4.99 -2.08 0.05
C PHE A 46 6.20 -1.54 0.83
N LYS A 47 6.70 -2.28 1.82
CA LYS A 47 7.94 -1.96 2.54
C LYS A 47 9.15 -2.03 1.62
N GLU A 48 9.28 -3.12 0.86
CA GLU A 48 10.35 -3.33 -0.12
C GLU A 48 10.40 -2.18 -1.13
N VAL A 49 9.24 -1.79 -1.69
CA VAL A 49 9.14 -0.66 -2.63
C VAL A 49 9.61 0.65 -1.99
N ALA A 50 9.21 0.92 -0.74
CA ALA A 50 9.62 2.14 -0.05
C ALA A 50 11.11 2.14 0.35
N GLU A 51 11.71 0.98 0.59
CA GLU A 51 13.14 0.84 0.89
C GLU A 51 14.01 1.00 -0.36
N GLN A 52 13.49 0.62 -1.54
CA GLN A 52 14.23 0.66 -2.79
C GLN A 52 13.96 1.91 -3.64
N SER A 53 13.01 2.77 -3.27
CA SER A 53 12.61 3.93 -4.07
C SER A 53 12.44 5.18 -3.23
N ASP A 54 13.11 6.26 -3.61
CA ASP A 54 12.94 7.60 -3.06
C ASP A 54 11.63 8.31 -3.51
N TRP A 55 10.81 7.62 -4.32
CA TRP A 55 9.49 8.08 -4.77
C TRP A 55 8.35 7.64 -3.84
N VAL A 56 8.64 6.86 -2.80
CA VAL A 56 7.64 6.27 -1.91
C VAL A 56 8.05 6.42 -0.46
N THR A 57 7.10 6.80 0.39
CA THR A 57 7.23 6.62 1.84
C THR A 57 6.14 5.67 2.32
N TYR A 58 6.46 4.81 3.29
CA TYR A 58 5.55 3.84 3.89
C TYR A 58 5.31 4.17 5.36
N GLN A 59 4.07 4.06 5.81
CA GLN A 59 3.70 4.33 7.20
C GLN A 59 2.62 3.36 7.69
N GLU A 60 2.69 3.03 8.97
CA GLU A 60 1.64 2.31 9.68
C GLU A 60 0.80 3.33 10.47
N TYR A 61 -0.54 3.26 10.35
CA TYR A 61 -1.44 4.16 11.05
C TYR A 61 -2.26 3.50 12.17
N GLY A 62 -2.10 2.19 12.33
CA GLY A 62 -2.76 1.45 13.39
C GLY A 62 -2.76 -0.06 13.18
N LYS A 63 -3.67 -0.74 13.89
CA LYS A 63 -3.85 -2.19 13.82
C LYS A 63 -5.32 -2.55 13.86
N THR A 64 -5.67 -3.64 13.18
CA THR A 64 -7.00 -4.26 13.24
C THR A 64 -7.25 -4.95 14.59
N ASN A 65 -8.46 -5.47 14.78
CA ASN A 65 -8.79 -6.30 15.95
C ASN A 65 -7.93 -7.57 16.03
N GLU A 66 -7.53 -8.16 14.89
CA GLU A 66 -6.62 -9.31 14.83
C GLU A 66 -5.14 -8.89 14.78
N ARG A 67 -4.83 -7.63 15.11
CA ARG A 67 -3.49 -7.06 15.22
C ARG A 67 -2.71 -6.97 13.90
N ARG A 68 -3.38 -7.06 12.74
CA ARG A 68 -2.74 -6.81 11.45
C ARG A 68 -2.47 -5.32 11.29
N PRO A 69 -1.31 -4.91 10.75
CA PRO A 69 -1.01 -3.51 10.54
C PRO A 69 -1.96 -2.90 9.52
N LEU A 70 -2.41 -1.67 9.79
CA LEU A 70 -3.10 -0.79 8.86
C LEU A 70 -2.08 0.21 8.35
N THR A 71 -1.95 0.33 7.03
CA THR A 71 -0.80 1.00 6.42
C THR A 71 -1.21 1.87 5.25
N TYR A 72 -0.38 2.85 4.94
CA TYR A 72 -0.48 3.60 3.70
C TYR A 72 0.89 3.95 3.16
N ALA A 73 0.97 4.13 1.85
CA ALA A 73 2.13 4.68 1.18
C ALA A 73 1.79 6.06 0.61
N VAL A 74 2.75 6.99 0.64
CA VAL A 74 2.67 8.27 -0.04
C VAL A 74 3.65 8.24 -1.21
N ILE A 75 3.15 8.47 -2.40
CA ILE A 75 3.88 8.34 -3.66
C ILE A 75 3.87 9.69 -4.38
N SER A 76 5.05 10.22 -4.67
CA SER A 76 5.26 11.43 -5.46
C SER A 76 6.71 11.51 -5.95
N THR A 77 7.10 12.63 -6.58
CA THR A 77 8.52 12.84 -6.87
C THR A 77 9.33 13.02 -5.58
N PRO A 78 10.64 12.71 -5.57
CA PRO A 78 11.49 12.93 -4.39
C PRO A 78 11.43 14.36 -3.88
N GLU A 79 11.36 15.35 -4.77
CA GLU A 79 11.25 16.77 -4.43
C GLU A 79 9.91 17.06 -3.73
N ASN A 80 8.80 16.49 -4.22
CA ASN A 80 7.50 16.63 -3.58
C ASN A 80 7.47 15.96 -2.22
N LEU A 81 8.08 14.76 -2.08
CA LEU A 81 8.16 14.07 -0.80
C LEU A 81 9.02 14.83 0.22
N ALA A 82 10.08 15.48 -0.22
CA ALA A 82 10.89 16.35 0.65
C ALA A 82 10.11 17.61 1.12
N ASP A 83 9.14 18.07 0.34
CA ASP A 83 8.29 19.25 0.65
C ASP A 83 6.86 18.86 1.07
N ILE A 84 6.63 17.62 1.44
CA ILE A 84 5.29 17.03 1.58
C ILE A 84 4.40 17.76 2.60
N GLU A 85 4.98 18.24 3.70
CA GLU A 85 4.24 18.99 4.72
C GLU A 85 3.76 20.36 4.19
N ASN A 86 4.56 21.04 3.39
CA ASN A 86 4.15 22.29 2.76
C ASN A 86 3.05 22.04 1.72
N ILE A 87 3.17 20.98 0.91
CA ILE A 87 2.15 20.59 -0.07
C ILE A 87 0.82 20.33 0.65
N ARG A 88 0.84 19.53 1.72
CA ARG A 88 -0.34 19.22 2.53
C ARG A 88 -0.96 20.47 3.15
N ASN A 89 -0.15 21.35 3.77
CA ASN A 89 -0.62 22.57 4.40
C ASN A 89 -1.20 23.54 3.36
N ASN A 90 -0.59 23.66 2.18
CA ASN A 90 -1.14 24.47 1.09
C ASN A 90 -2.48 23.92 0.59
N HIS A 91 -2.61 22.58 0.50
CA HIS A 91 -3.87 21.96 0.16
C HIS A 91 -4.96 22.27 1.21
N LEU A 92 -4.68 22.15 2.51
CA LEU A 92 -5.62 22.47 3.58
C LEU A 92 -6.04 23.96 3.56
N LYS A 93 -5.11 24.87 3.23
CA LYS A 93 -5.44 26.29 3.00
C LYS A 93 -6.35 26.49 1.80
N ASN A 94 -6.08 25.82 0.67
CA ASN A 94 -6.94 25.87 -0.52
C ASN A 94 -8.35 25.33 -0.22
N ALA A 95 -8.46 24.32 0.65
CA ALA A 95 -9.73 23.76 1.10
C ALA A 95 -10.46 24.63 2.15
N GLY A 96 -9.83 25.71 2.63
CA GLY A 96 -10.39 26.58 3.67
C GLY A 96 -10.37 25.97 5.08
N LEU A 97 -9.58 24.91 5.28
CA LEU A 97 -9.43 24.22 6.57
C LEU A 97 -8.29 24.79 7.42
N GLU A 98 -7.38 25.50 6.79
CA GLU A 98 -6.27 26.21 7.41
C GLU A 98 -6.30 27.68 7.00
N SER A 99 -5.83 28.57 7.87
CA SER A 99 -5.74 29.99 7.58
C SER A 99 -4.51 30.32 6.72
N GLY A 100 -4.61 31.37 5.89
CA GLY A 100 -3.52 31.90 5.08
C GLY A 100 -3.71 31.65 3.58
N THR A 101 -2.72 32.09 2.79
CA THR A 101 -2.74 31.93 1.33
C THR A 101 -1.90 30.72 0.94
N ALA A 102 -2.46 29.88 0.09
CA ALA A 102 -1.73 28.75 -0.47
C ALA A 102 -0.79 29.20 -1.59
N SER A 103 0.36 28.53 -1.69
CA SER A 103 1.39 28.76 -2.71
C SER A 103 1.59 27.55 -3.65
N SER A 104 0.83 26.48 -3.45
CA SER A 104 0.88 25.26 -4.27
C SER A 104 -0.54 24.73 -4.51
N ASP A 105 -0.76 24.12 -5.67
CA ASP A 105 -2.02 23.55 -6.13
C ASP A 105 -1.90 22.08 -6.53
N LYS A 106 -0.91 21.36 -6.00
CA LYS A 106 -0.72 19.94 -6.29
C LYS A 106 -1.93 19.13 -5.83
N ALA A 107 -2.38 18.21 -6.70
CA ALA A 107 -3.49 17.33 -6.39
C ALA A 107 -3.08 16.26 -5.38
N ILE A 108 -3.97 15.98 -4.42
CA ILE A 108 -3.84 14.86 -3.50
C ILE A 108 -4.93 13.85 -3.82
N VAL A 109 -4.50 12.63 -4.17
CA VAL A 109 -5.38 11.51 -4.54
C VAL A 109 -5.23 10.41 -3.51
N TRP A 110 -6.33 9.91 -2.98
CA TRP A 110 -6.36 8.78 -2.05
C TRP A 110 -6.99 7.57 -2.72
N LEU A 111 -6.27 6.45 -2.75
CA LEU A 111 -6.71 5.18 -3.30
C LEU A 111 -6.84 4.16 -2.17
N SER A 112 -8.09 3.83 -1.81
CA SER A 112 -8.39 2.77 -0.84
C SER A 112 -8.71 1.47 -1.55
N TYR A 113 -8.03 0.40 -1.17
CA TYR A 113 -8.26 -0.93 -1.73
C TYR A 113 -8.83 -1.88 -0.68
N ASN A 114 -9.57 -2.87 -1.13
CA ASN A 114 -10.03 -4.00 -0.35
C ASN A 114 -10.82 -3.62 0.93
N VAL A 115 -11.81 -2.74 0.78
CA VAL A 115 -12.74 -2.39 1.86
C VAL A 115 -13.61 -3.60 2.24
N HIS A 116 -13.95 -4.45 1.27
CA HIS A 116 -14.51 -5.77 1.49
C HIS A 116 -13.43 -6.82 1.24
N GLY A 117 -13.11 -7.61 2.25
CA GLY A 117 -11.95 -8.51 2.20
C GLY A 117 -12.02 -9.58 1.11
N ASN A 118 -13.23 -10.01 0.73
CA ASN A 118 -13.45 -10.99 -0.34
C ASN A 118 -13.47 -10.41 -1.76
N GLU A 119 -13.38 -9.09 -1.92
CA GLU A 119 -13.11 -8.46 -3.22
C GLU A 119 -11.59 -8.49 -3.47
N ALA A 120 -11.06 -9.70 -3.55
CA ALA A 120 -9.64 -9.98 -3.33
C ALA A 120 -8.71 -9.40 -4.38
N SER A 121 -9.14 -9.27 -5.64
CA SER A 121 -8.34 -8.71 -6.74
C SER A 121 -7.90 -7.26 -6.52
N SER A 122 -8.60 -6.51 -5.67
CA SER A 122 -8.28 -5.10 -5.43
C SER A 122 -6.92 -4.91 -4.73
N THR A 123 -6.55 -5.82 -3.85
CA THR A 123 -5.25 -5.76 -3.15
C THR A 123 -4.08 -6.05 -4.11
N GLU A 124 -4.23 -7.02 -5.02
CA GLU A 124 -3.27 -7.25 -6.10
C GLU A 124 -3.15 -6.03 -7.01
N ALA A 125 -4.26 -5.39 -7.32
CA ALA A 125 -4.26 -4.13 -8.08
C ALA A 125 -3.50 -3.02 -7.36
N SER A 126 -3.52 -2.96 -6.02
CA SER A 126 -2.74 -1.96 -5.26
C SER A 126 -1.23 -2.12 -5.45
N MET A 127 -0.75 -3.37 -5.49
CA MET A 127 0.68 -3.67 -5.74
C MET A 127 1.10 -3.31 -7.16
N LEU A 128 0.27 -3.58 -8.16
CA LEU A 128 0.51 -3.14 -9.54
C LEU A 128 0.49 -1.61 -9.64
N THR A 129 -0.46 -0.96 -8.98
CA THR A 129 -0.60 0.50 -9.03
C THR A 129 0.63 1.20 -8.47
N ILE A 130 1.14 0.80 -7.30
CA ILE A 130 2.34 1.42 -6.75
C ILE A 130 3.55 1.21 -7.64
N TYR A 131 3.72 0.00 -8.20
CA TYR A 131 4.81 -0.32 -9.12
C TYR A 131 4.74 0.53 -10.40
N ASP A 132 3.57 0.60 -11.04
CA ASP A 132 3.37 1.37 -12.26
C ASP A 132 3.60 2.87 -12.05
N LEU A 133 3.13 3.43 -10.94
CA LEU A 133 3.32 4.85 -10.62
C LEU A 133 4.79 5.24 -10.59
N ILE A 134 5.66 4.40 -10.03
CA ILE A 134 7.08 4.71 -9.86
C ILE A 134 7.98 4.12 -10.95
N THR A 135 7.41 3.45 -11.95
CA THR A 135 8.14 2.94 -13.12
C THR A 135 7.66 3.59 -14.41
N THR A 136 6.43 3.35 -14.81
CA THR A 136 5.89 3.74 -16.11
C THR A 136 5.11 5.05 -16.09
N LYS A 137 4.62 5.52 -14.92
CA LYS A 137 3.74 6.69 -14.74
C LYS A 137 4.36 7.84 -13.95
N LYS A 138 5.67 7.87 -13.82
CA LYS A 138 6.41 8.91 -13.06
C LYS A 138 6.01 10.35 -13.41
N ASP A 139 5.69 10.60 -14.67
CA ASP A 139 5.29 11.94 -15.11
C ASP A 139 4.00 12.45 -14.46
N TRP A 140 3.10 11.57 -14.06
CA TRP A 140 1.85 11.93 -13.35
C TRP A 140 2.13 12.48 -11.96
N LEU A 141 3.23 12.04 -11.34
CA LEU A 141 3.59 12.40 -9.97
C LEU A 141 4.21 13.81 -9.84
N LYS A 142 4.54 14.48 -10.95
CA LYS A 142 5.09 15.84 -10.91
C LYS A 142 4.17 16.85 -10.23
N ASN A 143 2.86 16.71 -10.46
CA ASN A 143 1.84 17.59 -9.90
C ASN A 143 0.82 16.88 -9.00
N THR A 144 1.12 15.63 -8.61
CA THR A 144 0.20 14.81 -7.83
C THR A 144 0.93 14.09 -6.71
N VAL A 145 0.30 14.07 -5.56
CA VAL A 145 0.63 13.17 -4.44
C VAL A 145 -0.43 12.08 -4.41
N VAL A 146 -0.01 10.83 -4.55
CA VAL A 146 -0.91 9.67 -4.46
C VAL A 146 -0.70 9.00 -3.12
N ILE A 147 -1.79 8.74 -2.40
CA ILE A 147 -1.81 7.99 -1.16
C ILE A 147 -2.49 6.66 -1.43
N ILE A 148 -1.83 5.56 -1.14
CA ILE A 148 -2.40 4.22 -1.29
C ILE A 148 -2.57 3.56 0.08
N ASP A 149 -3.82 3.23 0.44
CA ASP A 149 -4.16 2.29 1.51
C ASP A 149 -4.41 0.93 0.85
N PRO A 150 -3.43 -0.01 0.91
CA PRO A 150 -3.47 -1.22 0.09
C PRO A 150 -4.51 -2.23 0.54
N CYS A 151 -4.95 -2.16 1.79
CA CYS A 151 -5.93 -3.09 2.34
C CYS A 151 -6.64 -2.50 3.55
N VAL A 152 -7.82 -1.96 3.32
CA VAL A 152 -8.66 -1.34 4.35
C VAL A 152 -9.19 -2.37 5.35
N ASN A 153 -9.40 -3.61 4.92
CA ASN A 153 -9.95 -4.71 5.71
C ASN A 153 -9.03 -5.94 5.73
N PRO A 154 -7.88 -5.88 6.43
CA PRO A 154 -6.94 -7.00 6.49
C PRO A 154 -7.51 -8.28 7.11
N ASP A 155 -8.40 -8.16 8.10
CA ASP A 155 -8.99 -9.33 8.78
C ASP A 155 -9.95 -10.08 7.87
N GLY A 156 -10.81 -9.34 7.15
CA GLY A 156 -11.69 -9.93 6.14
C GLY A 156 -10.89 -10.50 4.96
N ARG A 157 -9.86 -9.80 4.52
CA ARG A 157 -8.95 -10.26 3.45
C ARG A 157 -8.34 -11.62 3.77
N ASP A 158 -7.66 -11.73 4.90
CA ASP A 158 -6.97 -12.97 5.27
C ASP A 158 -7.96 -14.12 5.55
N ARG A 159 -9.17 -13.81 6.06
CA ARG A 159 -10.23 -14.81 6.21
C ARG A 159 -10.59 -15.43 4.86
N TYR A 160 -10.82 -14.60 3.84
CA TYR A 160 -11.14 -15.06 2.49
C TYR A 160 -9.96 -15.81 1.86
N VAL A 161 -8.78 -15.21 1.84
CA VAL A 161 -7.59 -15.79 1.18
C VAL A 161 -7.20 -17.13 1.80
N ASN A 162 -7.23 -17.24 3.13
CA ASN A 162 -6.92 -18.49 3.81
C ASN A 162 -7.93 -19.61 3.49
N TRP A 163 -9.24 -19.28 3.47
CA TRP A 163 -10.27 -20.22 3.04
C TRP A 163 -10.06 -20.63 1.59
N TYR A 164 -9.94 -19.68 0.68
CA TYR A 164 -9.78 -19.97 -0.75
C TYR A 164 -8.58 -20.88 -1.01
N ASN A 165 -7.44 -20.61 -0.42
CA ASN A 165 -6.23 -21.41 -0.56
C ASN A 165 -6.35 -22.84 0.00
N GLN A 166 -7.31 -23.10 0.89
CA GLN A 166 -7.59 -24.46 1.39
C GLN A 166 -8.46 -25.29 0.44
N VAL A 167 -9.31 -24.63 -0.35
CA VAL A 167 -10.35 -25.30 -1.12
C VAL A 167 -10.15 -25.23 -2.63
N LYS A 168 -9.33 -24.32 -3.12
CA LYS A 168 -9.09 -24.13 -4.55
C LYS A 168 -8.54 -25.40 -5.20
N ALA A 169 -9.02 -25.72 -6.39
CA ALA A 169 -8.48 -26.78 -7.23
C ALA A 169 -7.23 -26.31 -8.00
N SER A 170 -6.46 -27.25 -8.54
CA SER A 170 -5.33 -26.97 -9.44
C SER A 170 -5.36 -27.97 -10.61
N PRO A 171 -5.71 -27.53 -11.84
CA PRO A 171 -6.17 -26.18 -12.22
C PRO A 171 -7.52 -25.82 -11.58
N TYR A 172 -7.90 -24.53 -11.66
CA TYR A 172 -9.19 -24.06 -11.15
C TYR A 172 -10.36 -24.86 -11.71
N ASP A 173 -11.35 -25.16 -10.86
CA ASP A 173 -12.58 -25.80 -11.29
C ASP A 173 -13.55 -24.76 -11.82
N ILE A 174 -13.89 -24.83 -13.11
CA ILE A 174 -14.82 -23.90 -13.75
C ILE A 174 -16.29 -24.18 -13.41
N ASN A 175 -16.58 -25.27 -12.68
CA ASN A 175 -17.93 -25.58 -12.24
C ASN A 175 -18.38 -24.56 -11.18
N PRO A 176 -19.46 -23.78 -11.40
CA PRO A 176 -19.92 -22.77 -10.43
C PRO A 176 -20.36 -23.37 -9.08
N ASP A 177 -20.65 -24.68 -9.03
CA ASP A 177 -20.99 -25.39 -7.80
C ASP A 177 -19.75 -25.93 -7.04
N ALA A 178 -18.54 -25.73 -7.58
CA ALA A 178 -17.33 -26.13 -6.89
C ALA A 178 -17.15 -25.32 -5.60
N ILE A 179 -16.54 -25.96 -4.58
CA ILE A 179 -16.39 -25.34 -3.25
C ILE A 179 -15.63 -24.03 -3.30
N GLU A 180 -14.68 -23.86 -4.22
CA GLU A 180 -13.87 -22.65 -4.37
C GLU A 180 -14.67 -21.42 -4.84
N HIS A 181 -15.91 -21.59 -5.32
CA HIS A 181 -16.83 -20.52 -5.70
C HIS A 181 -17.87 -20.20 -4.61
N ASN A 182 -17.90 -20.97 -3.54
CA ASN A 182 -18.95 -20.90 -2.52
C ASN A 182 -18.35 -20.60 -1.15
N GLU A 183 -18.02 -19.30 -0.92
CA GLU A 183 -17.47 -18.82 0.34
C GLU A 183 -18.44 -19.12 1.51
N PRO A 184 -18.00 -19.83 2.57
CA PRO A 184 -18.85 -20.12 3.71
C PRO A 184 -19.03 -18.91 4.61
N TRP A 185 -20.08 -18.92 5.44
CA TRP A 185 -20.20 -17.99 6.56
C TRP A 185 -19.27 -18.40 7.73
N PRO A 186 -18.59 -17.44 8.39
CA PRO A 186 -18.53 -16.02 8.10
C PRO A 186 -17.57 -15.73 6.95
N GLY A 187 -18.06 -15.03 5.92
CA GLY A 187 -17.28 -14.65 4.75
C GLY A 187 -16.26 -13.54 5.02
N GLY A 188 -15.38 -13.30 4.05
CA GLY A 188 -14.34 -12.27 4.12
C GLY A 188 -14.82 -10.83 3.88
N ARG A 189 -16.08 -10.62 3.47
CA ARG A 189 -16.61 -9.28 3.23
C ARG A 189 -16.46 -8.35 4.44
N PRO A 190 -16.96 -8.71 5.65
CA PRO A 190 -16.89 -7.85 6.81
C PRO A 190 -15.53 -7.92 7.51
N ASN A 191 -15.32 -7.04 8.49
CA ASN A 191 -14.15 -7.06 9.38
C ASN A 191 -14.22 -8.23 10.39
N HIS A 192 -13.36 -8.21 11.42
CA HIS A 192 -13.33 -9.23 12.47
C HIS A 192 -14.70 -9.43 13.17
N TYR A 193 -15.40 -8.34 13.50
CA TYR A 193 -16.68 -8.39 14.20
C TYR A 193 -17.90 -8.41 13.27
N LEU A 194 -17.69 -8.75 12.01
CA LEU A 194 -18.72 -8.89 10.97
C LEU A 194 -19.43 -7.55 10.63
N PHE A 195 -18.73 -6.42 10.80
CA PHE A 195 -19.21 -5.11 10.34
C PHE A 195 -18.74 -4.83 8.91
N ASP A 196 -19.62 -4.27 8.09
CA ASP A 196 -19.28 -3.75 6.78
C ASP A 196 -18.59 -2.39 6.91
N LEU A 197 -17.29 -2.33 6.68
CA LEU A 197 -16.50 -1.10 6.79
C LEU A 197 -16.94 -0.02 5.79
N ASN A 198 -17.57 -0.40 4.67
CA ASN A 198 -18.15 0.54 3.71
C ASN A 198 -19.46 1.20 4.22
N ARG A 199 -19.95 0.80 5.38
CA ARG A 199 -21.08 1.43 6.08
C ARG A 199 -20.67 2.20 7.33
N ASP A 200 -19.37 2.24 7.64
CA ASP A 200 -18.86 2.77 8.91
C ASP A 200 -18.18 4.15 8.79
N TRP A 201 -18.06 4.71 7.58
CA TRP A 201 -17.37 5.98 7.35
C TRP A 201 -17.92 7.14 8.17
N ALA A 202 -19.25 7.27 8.25
CA ALA A 202 -19.90 8.33 9.02
C ALA A 202 -19.96 8.02 10.52
N TRP A 203 -20.08 6.75 10.88
CA TRP A 203 -20.29 6.33 12.26
C TRP A 203 -19.00 6.13 13.03
N ALA A 204 -17.94 5.70 12.35
CA ALA A 204 -16.60 5.44 12.93
C ALA A 204 -16.67 4.53 14.16
N THR A 205 -17.47 3.48 14.10
CA THR A 205 -17.64 2.54 15.21
C THR A 205 -16.54 1.50 15.25
N GLN A 206 -15.93 1.17 14.10
CA GLN A 206 -14.90 0.15 13.98
C GLN A 206 -13.51 0.74 14.20
N VAL A 207 -12.61 -0.08 14.73
CA VAL A 207 -11.24 0.35 15.05
C VAL A 207 -10.46 0.75 13.78
N GLU A 208 -10.67 0.04 12.68
CA GLU A 208 -10.08 0.32 11.38
C GLU A 208 -10.48 1.71 10.89
N THR A 209 -11.78 2.02 10.91
CA THR A 209 -12.32 3.30 10.46
C THR A 209 -11.83 4.46 11.32
N ARG A 210 -11.86 4.30 12.67
CA ARG A 210 -11.38 5.36 13.58
C ARG A 210 -9.91 5.72 13.36
N GLN A 211 -9.09 4.74 13.08
CA GLN A 211 -7.66 4.98 12.84
C GLN A 211 -7.43 5.62 11.47
N ARG A 212 -8.10 5.12 10.43
CA ARG A 212 -8.01 5.65 9.07
C ARG A 212 -8.51 7.09 8.98
N LEU A 213 -9.61 7.43 9.61
CA LEU A 213 -10.17 8.79 9.59
C LEU A 213 -9.20 9.84 10.15
N LYS A 214 -8.33 9.49 11.10
CA LYS A 214 -7.31 10.44 11.58
C LYS A 214 -6.35 10.83 10.47
N ILE A 215 -5.89 9.84 9.70
CA ILE A 215 -4.97 10.08 8.58
C ILE A 215 -5.72 10.73 7.41
N TYR A 216 -6.93 10.26 7.11
CA TYR A 216 -7.75 10.82 6.06
C TYR A 216 -8.04 12.32 6.28
N ASN A 217 -8.41 12.70 7.51
CA ASN A 217 -8.66 14.10 7.89
C ASN A 217 -7.37 14.95 7.86
N MET A 218 -6.22 14.34 8.14
CA MET A 218 -4.92 15.03 8.02
C MET A 218 -4.59 15.38 6.56
N TRP A 219 -5.00 14.53 5.61
CA TRP A 219 -4.73 14.72 4.19
C TRP A 219 -5.85 15.43 3.44
N MET A 220 -7.11 15.19 3.80
CA MET A 220 -8.31 15.74 3.14
C MET A 220 -8.22 15.70 1.61
N PRO A 221 -8.04 14.54 0.98
CA PRO A 221 -7.73 14.44 -0.45
C PRO A 221 -8.85 15.02 -1.32
N GLN A 222 -8.46 15.60 -2.49
CA GLN A 222 -9.44 16.10 -3.46
C GLN A 222 -10.16 14.95 -4.19
N ILE A 223 -9.49 13.82 -4.32
CA ILE A 223 -10.02 12.63 -5.03
C ILE A 223 -9.85 11.42 -4.13
N HIS A 224 -10.94 10.65 -4.01
CA HIS A 224 -10.98 9.36 -3.32
C HIS A 224 -11.77 8.36 -4.16
#